data_ff077dbf9fbaef9c9576f8791a22e774
#
_entry.id   ff077dbf9fbaef9c9576f8791a22e774
#
_cell.length_a   1.000
_cell.length_b   1.000
_cell.length_c   1.000
_cell.angle_alpha   90.00
_cell.angle_beta   90.00
_cell.angle_gamma   90.00
#
_symmetry.space_group_name_H-M   'P 1'
#
loop_
_entity.id
_entity.type
_entity.pdbx_description
1 polymer ?
#
loop_
_entity_poly.entity_id
_entity_poly.type
_entity_poly.pdbx_seq_one_letter_code
_entity_poly.pdbx_strand_id
1 'polypeptide(L)'
;MIDERLMLNSLKSTLTPEKLGHPVTFRQYAAHDLAKAVRAGEVDIVFSESPFYQALISEGLRSVTTFVCDVQPDPNRNDGTAVIVRSDSLAKTFEDLRGKKLTAVSRDTFSGYLYAIRELVQRKLGDPDHFFSKQTFVADRTQSDVNEHVFNDVVSGKSDVGFLPLCALEEMSRRDPSILSKVRVVEERLTDTVTDCRHSTPLYPALTLSVTPRISASMSKAITMDLLMLPKGESGFMWSVASDFQNADNLLKDLQIGPYEYLRQTGLKRIWQDYRSAIITALLLILALIAHGARSQWLVKKRETELKASIGLQLAQREKMERLQKAGAVGQISGLVAHELRQPLSAISLYAEGLEEMVRNEAIGKKEMLDILHSMTTDAARASDIVERVRQYAKHKAELKPISVREAFDKADEMVTHFGIGNVPTYVSAFEDATVLVNPLDLQLVFGNLIKNAKEAAAQQTDESPQLLVKAQVMEGFICIELEDNGPPLSDRELADLNEVVTSAKPDGLGLGLSISRNIVE
;
A
#
# COMPACT_ATOMS: atom_id res chain seq x y z
N MET A 1 1.66 1.77 68.90
CA MET A 1 0.36 1.61 68.18
C MET A 1 -0.45 2.84 68.47
N ILE A 2 -0.75 3.59 67.41
CA ILE A 2 -1.86 4.51 67.54
C ILE A 2 -2.99 3.64 68.07
N ASP A 3 -3.39 3.84 69.32
CA ASP A 3 -4.42 3.03 69.87
C ASP A 3 -5.72 3.33 69.12
N GLU A 4 -6.05 2.48 68.12
CA GLU A 4 -7.28 2.59 67.33
C GLU A 4 -8.50 2.78 68.25
N ARG A 5 -8.45 2.25 69.48
CA ARG A 5 -9.49 2.45 70.48
C ARG A 5 -9.58 3.91 70.95
N LEU A 6 -8.44 4.57 71.14
CA LEU A 6 -8.42 5.99 71.55
C LEU A 6 -8.93 6.91 70.44
N MET A 7 -8.51 6.66 69.18
CA MET A 7 -9.03 7.38 68.02
C MET A 7 -10.54 7.17 67.88
N LEU A 8 -10.97 5.92 67.90
CA LEU A 8 -12.38 5.59 67.77
C LEU A 8 -13.20 6.16 68.93
N ASN A 9 -12.65 6.22 70.16
CA ASN A 9 -13.31 6.85 71.29
C ASN A 9 -13.45 8.37 71.13
N SER A 10 -12.44 9.05 70.60
CA SER A 10 -12.54 10.50 70.30
C SER A 10 -13.60 10.78 69.24
N LEU A 11 -13.67 9.95 68.20
CA LEU A 11 -14.73 10.06 67.17
C LEU A 11 -16.12 9.79 67.76
N LYS A 12 -16.25 8.73 68.59
CA LYS A 12 -17.53 8.37 69.24
C LYS A 12 -18.01 9.44 70.16
N SER A 13 -17.11 10.11 70.92
CA SER A 13 -17.47 11.22 71.81
C SER A 13 -17.86 12.51 71.11
N THR A 14 -17.40 12.69 69.84
CA THR A 14 -17.68 13.87 69.04
C THR A 14 -18.87 13.67 68.12
N LEU A 15 -18.93 12.53 67.45
CA LEU A 15 -19.99 12.19 66.51
C LEU A 15 -21.15 11.51 67.25
N THR A 16 -21.88 12.26 68.05
CA THR A 16 -23.02 11.76 68.76
C THR A 16 -24.35 12.14 68.17
N PRO A 17 -25.43 11.38 68.35
CA PRO A 17 -26.74 11.72 67.81
C PRO A 17 -27.24 13.09 68.29
N GLU A 18 -26.91 13.50 69.51
CA GLU A 18 -27.32 14.78 70.11
C GLU A 18 -26.65 15.95 69.35
N LYS A 19 -25.39 15.82 68.97
CA LYS A 19 -24.64 16.85 68.25
C LYS A 19 -24.99 16.93 66.79
N LEU A 20 -25.21 15.78 66.17
CA LEU A 20 -25.45 15.71 64.72
C LEU A 20 -26.94 15.78 64.35
N GLY A 21 -27.84 15.64 65.31
CA GLY A 21 -29.29 15.61 65.09
C GLY A 21 -29.78 14.37 64.32
N HIS A 22 -28.93 13.37 64.15
CA HIS A 22 -29.21 12.14 63.41
C HIS A 22 -28.64 10.91 64.13
N PRO A 23 -29.24 9.71 63.99
CA PRO A 23 -28.65 8.47 64.51
C PRO A 23 -27.25 8.24 63.92
N VAL A 24 -26.29 7.85 64.78
CA VAL A 24 -24.91 7.56 64.37
C VAL A 24 -24.62 6.08 64.55
N THR A 25 -24.13 5.44 63.50
CA THR A 25 -23.71 4.03 63.55
C THR A 25 -22.29 3.94 63.03
N PHE A 26 -21.42 3.30 63.82
CA PHE A 26 -20.04 3.02 63.45
C PHE A 26 -19.93 1.61 62.89
N ARG A 27 -19.37 1.49 61.69
CA ARG A 27 -19.12 0.20 61.03
C ARG A 27 -17.66 0.14 60.56
N GLN A 28 -17.05 -1.03 60.71
CA GLN A 28 -15.72 -1.30 60.18
C GLN A 28 -15.86 -2.08 58.88
N TYR A 29 -15.07 -1.68 57.88
CA TYR A 29 -15.04 -2.29 56.58
C TYR A 29 -13.62 -2.66 56.18
N ALA A 30 -13.45 -3.71 55.40
CA ALA A 30 -12.25 -3.88 54.59
C ALA A 30 -12.18 -2.77 53.51
N ALA A 31 -10.98 -2.38 53.08
CA ALA A 31 -10.81 -1.24 52.15
C ALA A 31 -11.66 -1.36 50.86
N HIS A 32 -11.72 -2.55 50.28
CA HIS A 32 -12.51 -2.79 49.08
C HIS A 32 -14.03 -2.64 49.29
N ASP A 33 -14.54 -3.10 50.43
CA ASP A 33 -15.97 -3.03 50.77
C ASP A 33 -16.35 -1.61 51.18
N LEU A 34 -15.45 -0.87 51.85
CA LEU A 34 -15.65 0.53 52.17
C LEU A 34 -15.81 1.38 50.92
N ALA A 35 -14.99 1.15 49.90
CA ALA A 35 -15.12 1.85 48.60
C ALA A 35 -16.46 1.58 47.91
N LYS A 36 -16.97 0.35 47.99
CA LYS A 36 -18.31 0.00 47.48
C LYS A 36 -19.41 0.71 48.29
N ALA A 37 -19.31 0.69 49.63
CA ALA A 37 -20.29 1.31 50.50
C ALA A 37 -20.35 2.84 50.31
N VAL A 38 -19.21 3.50 50.05
CA VAL A 38 -19.16 4.93 49.70
C VAL A 38 -19.88 5.18 48.38
N ARG A 39 -19.59 4.40 47.33
CA ARG A 39 -20.24 4.53 46.02
C ARG A 39 -21.74 4.21 46.08
N ALA A 40 -22.12 3.24 46.88
CA ALA A 40 -23.54 2.90 47.10
C ALA A 40 -24.29 3.93 47.97
N GLY A 41 -23.58 4.90 48.55
CA GLY A 41 -24.19 5.89 49.45
C GLY A 41 -24.62 5.32 50.78
N GLU A 42 -24.01 4.25 51.26
CA GLU A 42 -24.31 3.62 52.56
C GLU A 42 -23.55 4.24 53.71
N VAL A 43 -22.51 5.05 53.41
CA VAL A 43 -21.61 5.66 54.41
C VAL A 43 -21.60 7.17 54.20
N ASP A 44 -21.74 7.95 55.24
CA ASP A 44 -21.75 9.42 55.24
C ASP A 44 -20.42 10.05 55.63
N ILE A 45 -19.74 9.42 56.60
CA ILE A 45 -18.45 9.87 57.14
C ILE A 45 -17.48 8.70 57.06
N VAL A 46 -16.28 8.92 56.55
CA VAL A 46 -15.24 7.92 56.36
C VAL A 46 -13.99 8.32 57.11
N PHE A 47 -13.46 7.41 57.89
CA PHE A 47 -12.17 7.54 58.55
C PHE A 47 -11.22 6.49 57.99
N SER A 48 -10.20 6.91 57.27
CA SER A 48 -9.32 6.01 56.51
C SER A 48 -7.92 6.59 56.31
N GLU A 49 -6.97 5.76 55.90
CA GLU A 49 -5.66 6.24 55.41
C GLU A 49 -5.84 7.25 54.29
N SER A 50 -4.96 8.27 54.23
CA SER A 50 -5.10 9.38 53.29
C SER A 50 -5.09 8.98 51.81
N PRO A 51 -4.33 7.97 51.33
CA PRO A 51 -4.42 7.56 49.94
C PRO A 51 -5.77 6.91 49.60
N PHE A 52 -6.46 6.30 50.59
CA PHE A 52 -7.81 5.80 50.36
C PHE A 52 -8.81 6.93 50.16
N TYR A 53 -8.72 8.00 50.97
CA TYR A 53 -9.49 9.22 50.76
C TYR A 53 -9.22 9.78 49.37
N GLN A 54 -7.95 9.92 48.99
CA GLN A 54 -7.54 10.46 47.70
C GLN A 54 -8.08 9.59 46.55
N ALA A 55 -8.12 8.27 46.71
CA ALA A 55 -8.68 7.38 45.71
C ALA A 55 -10.18 7.59 45.44
N LEU A 56 -10.92 8.14 46.41
CA LEU A 56 -12.37 8.38 46.31
C LEU A 56 -12.75 9.85 46.23
N ILE A 57 -11.78 10.74 46.01
CA ILE A 57 -12.06 12.19 45.88
C ILE A 57 -12.96 12.49 44.65
N SER A 58 -12.84 11.72 43.60
CA SER A 58 -13.72 11.80 42.41
C SER A 58 -15.17 11.43 42.69
N GLU A 59 -15.41 10.65 43.74
CA GLU A 59 -16.76 10.28 44.25
C GLU A 59 -17.34 11.40 45.16
N GLY A 60 -16.62 12.52 45.29
CA GLY A 60 -17.04 13.69 46.03
C GLY A 60 -16.69 13.67 47.53
N LEU A 61 -15.83 12.77 48.00
CA LEU A 61 -15.32 12.81 49.37
C LEU A 61 -14.54 14.13 49.59
N ARG A 62 -14.75 14.73 50.75
CA ARG A 62 -14.08 15.94 51.20
C ARG A 62 -13.38 15.69 52.52
N SER A 63 -12.07 15.99 52.60
CA SER A 63 -11.32 15.92 53.87
C SER A 63 -11.86 16.92 54.87
N VAL A 64 -11.96 16.51 56.09
CA VAL A 64 -12.43 17.34 57.22
C VAL A 64 -11.30 17.57 58.24
N THR A 65 -10.73 16.50 58.77
CA THR A 65 -9.62 16.55 59.72
C THR A 65 -8.68 15.37 59.51
N THR A 66 -7.44 15.51 59.97
CA THR A 66 -6.41 14.48 59.93
C THR A 66 -5.92 14.22 61.36
N PHE A 67 -5.75 12.97 61.68
CA PHE A 67 -5.28 12.56 63.01
C PHE A 67 -3.75 12.68 63.07
N VAL A 68 -3.22 13.32 64.14
CA VAL A 68 -1.79 13.53 64.34
C VAL A 68 -1.38 13.16 65.77
N CYS A 69 -0.08 12.96 65.99
CA CYS A 69 0.45 12.72 67.32
C CYS A 69 1.63 13.65 67.62
N ASP A 70 2.02 13.75 68.90
CA ASP A 70 3.12 14.61 69.33
C ASP A 70 4.46 14.32 68.66
N VAL A 71 4.72 13.06 68.44
CA VAL A 71 5.97 12.58 67.82
C VAL A 71 6.02 12.95 66.37
N GLN A 72 4.83 13.21 65.78
CA GLN A 72 4.65 13.55 64.36
C GLN A 72 3.51 14.56 64.22
N PRO A 73 3.75 15.84 64.52
CA PRO A 73 2.71 16.85 64.58
C PRO A 73 2.31 17.43 63.21
N ASP A 74 3.10 17.25 62.16
CA ASP A 74 2.77 17.76 60.81
C ASP A 74 1.68 16.89 60.18
N PRO A 75 0.46 17.42 59.96
CA PRO A 75 -0.63 16.63 59.38
C PRO A 75 -0.38 16.17 57.93
N ASN A 76 0.52 16.82 57.20
CA ASN A 76 0.85 16.47 55.82
C ASN A 76 1.93 15.39 55.71
N ARG A 77 2.66 15.10 56.83
CA ARG A 77 3.83 14.21 56.84
C ARG A 77 3.83 13.29 58.07
N ASN A 78 2.73 12.64 58.31
CA ASN A 78 2.45 11.93 59.56
C ASN A 78 2.34 10.40 59.37
N ASP A 79 2.56 9.89 58.18
CA ASP A 79 2.52 8.47 57.89
C ASP A 79 3.63 8.06 56.92
N GLY A 80 4.07 6.79 57.00
CA GLY A 80 5.14 6.25 56.19
C GLY A 80 5.45 4.80 56.50
N THR A 81 6.52 4.25 55.91
CA THR A 81 6.97 2.87 56.19
C THR A 81 8.43 2.84 56.60
N ALA A 82 8.73 2.11 57.67
CA ALA A 82 10.07 1.67 58.04
C ALA A 82 10.32 0.27 57.46
N VAL A 83 11.27 0.16 56.54
CA VAL A 83 11.74 -1.13 56.01
C VAL A 83 12.85 -1.64 56.89
N ILE A 84 12.59 -2.69 57.64
CA ILE A 84 13.54 -3.23 58.62
C ILE A 84 14.19 -4.51 58.10
N VAL A 85 15.47 -4.66 58.44
CA VAL A 85 16.24 -5.89 58.30
C VAL A 85 16.96 -6.19 59.60
N ARG A 86 17.39 -7.41 59.83
CA ARG A 86 18.19 -7.75 61.01
C ARG A 86 19.48 -6.90 61.06
N SER A 87 19.95 -6.52 62.22
CA SER A 87 21.11 -5.62 62.41
C SER A 87 22.40 -6.13 61.75
N ASP A 88 22.59 -7.44 61.64
CA ASP A 88 23.73 -8.11 60.99
C ASP A 88 23.53 -8.32 59.47
N SER A 89 22.38 -7.93 58.92
CA SER A 89 22.09 -8.05 57.48
C SER A 89 23.00 -7.14 56.64
N LEU A 90 23.45 -7.62 55.50
CA LEU A 90 24.25 -6.84 54.54
C LEU A 90 23.40 -5.92 53.66
N ALA A 91 22.07 -6.11 53.63
CA ALA A 91 21.17 -5.31 52.81
C ALA A 91 21.09 -3.86 53.32
N LYS A 92 21.52 -2.88 52.53
CA LYS A 92 21.55 -1.44 52.84
C LYS A 92 20.59 -0.63 52.02
N THR A 93 20.27 -1.09 50.82
CA THR A 93 19.44 -0.38 49.83
C THR A 93 18.21 -1.22 49.49
N PHE A 94 17.23 -0.61 48.82
CA PHE A 94 16.06 -1.33 48.29
C PHE A 94 16.46 -2.39 47.26
N GLU A 95 17.50 -2.16 46.49
CA GLU A 95 18.04 -3.08 45.48
C GLU A 95 18.53 -4.39 46.14
N ASP A 96 19.13 -4.30 47.34
CA ASP A 96 19.64 -5.44 48.11
C ASP A 96 18.53 -6.37 48.63
N LEU A 97 17.29 -5.90 48.61
CA LEU A 97 16.12 -6.65 49.04
C LEU A 97 15.61 -7.66 48.01
N ARG A 98 16.14 -7.61 46.78
CA ARG A 98 15.71 -8.52 45.72
C ARG A 98 15.90 -9.97 46.08
N GLY A 99 14.86 -10.78 45.90
CA GLY A 99 14.88 -12.22 46.20
C GLY A 99 14.84 -12.56 47.70
N LYS A 100 14.78 -11.56 48.58
CA LYS A 100 14.63 -11.76 50.03
C LYS A 100 13.20 -12.19 50.39
N LYS A 101 13.02 -12.74 51.59
CA LYS A 101 11.70 -13.06 52.15
C LYS A 101 11.17 -11.85 52.91
N LEU A 102 9.97 -11.42 52.57
CA LEU A 102 9.28 -10.29 53.17
C LEU A 102 8.20 -10.78 54.16
N THR A 103 8.10 -10.13 55.34
CA THR A 103 6.88 -10.10 56.14
C THR A 103 6.36 -8.67 56.23
N ALA A 104 5.08 -8.47 55.97
CA ALA A 104 4.39 -7.18 56.00
C ALA A 104 3.05 -7.31 56.73
N VAL A 105 2.43 -6.17 57.08
CA VAL A 105 1.16 -6.13 57.79
C VAL A 105 0.04 -6.74 56.98
N SER A 106 -0.28 -6.15 55.83
CA SER A 106 -1.29 -6.62 54.89
C SER A 106 -0.95 -6.07 53.51
N ARG A 107 -1.39 -6.75 52.47
CA ARG A 107 -1.19 -6.32 51.07
C ARG A 107 -1.92 -5.02 50.75
N ASP A 108 -3.02 -4.74 51.43
CA ASP A 108 -3.91 -3.63 51.14
C ASP A 108 -3.66 -2.39 52.02
N THR A 109 -2.73 -2.47 53.00
CA THR A 109 -2.39 -1.33 53.85
C THR A 109 -1.37 -0.42 53.20
N PHE A 110 -1.58 0.87 53.27
CA PHE A 110 -0.64 1.83 52.70
C PHE A 110 0.65 1.89 53.53
N SER A 111 0.56 2.19 54.79
CA SER A 111 1.74 2.31 55.69
C SER A 111 2.45 0.98 55.95
N GLY A 112 1.71 -0.13 55.97
CA GLY A 112 2.27 -1.45 56.21
C GLY A 112 2.84 -2.17 54.99
N TYR A 113 2.61 -1.63 53.78
CA TYR A 113 3.06 -2.31 52.55
C TYR A 113 3.21 -1.35 51.35
N LEU A 114 2.15 -0.65 50.91
CA LEU A 114 2.10 0.02 49.62
C LEU A 114 3.08 1.19 49.46
N TYR A 115 3.43 1.89 50.57
CA TYR A 115 4.43 2.95 50.52
C TYR A 115 5.82 2.42 50.15
N ALA A 116 6.21 1.26 50.68
CA ALA A 116 7.48 0.63 50.34
C ALA A 116 7.47 0.03 48.91
N ILE A 117 6.33 -0.50 48.49
CA ILE A 117 6.15 -1.00 47.09
C ILE A 117 6.30 0.12 46.06
N ARG A 118 5.80 1.33 46.37
CA ARG A 118 6.00 2.50 45.51
C ARG A 118 7.48 2.78 45.25
N GLU A 119 8.36 2.66 46.26
CA GLU A 119 9.81 2.84 46.10
C GLU A 119 10.38 1.86 45.04
N LEU A 120 9.94 0.59 45.05
CA LEU A 120 10.35 -0.40 44.08
C LEU A 120 9.93 -0.01 42.65
N VAL A 121 8.68 0.46 42.50
CA VAL A 121 8.12 0.88 41.20
C VAL A 121 8.82 2.11 40.65
N GLN A 122 9.02 3.16 41.46
CA GLN A 122 9.68 4.40 41.09
C GLN A 122 11.13 4.17 40.63
N ARG A 123 11.83 3.28 41.31
CA ARG A 123 13.23 2.90 41.02
C ARG A 123 13.33 1.89 39.87
N LYS A 124 12.19 1.43 39.31
CA LYS A 124 12.13 0.44 38.23
C LYS A 124 12.87 -0.87 38.59
N LEU A 125 12.74 -1.31 39.82
CA LEU A 125 13.40 -2.52 40.33
C LEU A 125 12.72 -3.83 39.86
N GLY A 126 11.73 -3.76 39.02
CA GLY A 126 10.99 -4.89 38.46
C GLY A 126 9.56 -5.00 39.02
N ASP A 127 8.92 -6.11 38.70
CA ASP A 127 7.55 -6.39 39.16
C ASP A 127 7.53 -6.64 40.68
N PRO A 128 6.80 -5.86 41.49
CA PRO A 128 6.71 -6.04 42.93
C PRO A 128 6.24 -7.42 43.36
N ASP A 129 5.37 -8.07 42.57
CA ASP A 129 4.85 -9.41 42.89
C ASP A 129 5.94 -10.49 42.78
N HIS A 130 6.98 -10.25 41.99
CA HIS A 130 8.10 -11.17 41.80
C HIS A 130 9.43 -10.67 42.38
N PHE A 131 9.43 -9.48 42.99
CA PHE A 131 10.66 -8.88 43.53
C PHE A 131 11.18 -9.65 44.74
N PHE A 132 10.28 -10.06 45.67
CA PHE A 132 10.60 -10.88 46.82
C PHE A 132 10.41 -12.37 46.50
N SER A 133 11.27 -13.24 47.04
CA SER A 133 11.14 -14.69 46.84
C SER A 133 9.89 -15.27 47.53
N LYS A 134 9.47 -14.63 48.62
CA LYS A 134 8.25 -14.96 49.37
C LYS A 134 7.74 -13.72 50.05
N GLN A 135 6.43 -13.52 50.02
CA GLN A 135 5.74 -12.48 50.79
C GLN A 135 4.78 -13.14 51.78
N THR A 136 4.82 -12.72 53.06
CA THR A 136 3.96 -13.19 54.12
C THR A 136 3.22 -11.99 54.71
N PHE A 137 1.91 -12.10 54.86
CA PHE A 137 1.06 -11.07 55.47
C PHE A 137 0.49 -11.55 56.78
N VAL A 138 0.53 -10.69 57.80
CA VAL A 138 0.25 -11.07 59.20
C VAL A 138 -1.18 -10.75 59.61
N ALA A 139 -1.85 -9.78 58.99
CA ALA A 139 -3.20 -9.32 59.34
C ALA A 139 -4.28 -10.41 59.34
N ASP A 140 -4.03 -11.51 58.64
CA ASP A 140 -4.95 -12.65 58.58
C ASP A 140 -4.96 -13.47 59.90
N ARG A 141 -4.13 -13.15 60.88
CA ARG A 141 -3.88 -14.04 62.01
C ARG A 141 -4.38 -13.59 63.41
N THR A 142 -4.41 -12.32 63.74
CA THR A 142 -5.01 -11.74 64.96
C THR A 142 -4.69 -10.26 65.15
N GLN A 143 -5.63 -9.49 65.71
CA GLN A 143 -5.60 -8.01 65.69
C GLN A 143 -4.67 -7.33 66.69
N SER A 144 -4.09 -8.04 67.67
CA SER A 144 -3.48 -7.33 68.79
C SER A 144 -2.01 -6.99 68.74
N ASP A 145 -1.20 -7.67 67.87
CA ASP A 145 0.26 -7.41 67.79
C ASP A 145 0.86 -7.64 66.44
N VAL A 146 0.20 -7.13 65.38
CA VAL A 146 0.61 -7.32 63.97
C VAL A 146 2.03 -6.82 63.73
N ASN A 147 2.38 -5.64 64.27
CA ASN A 147 3.72 -5.05 64.11
C ASN A 147 4.80 -5.85 64.84
N GLU A 148 4.49 -6.38 66.07
CA GLU A 148 5.41 -7.23 66.79
C GLU A 148 5.66 -8.55 66.03
N HIS A 149 4.65 -9.11 65.36
CA HIS A 149 4.84 -10.30 64.54
C HIS A 149 5.78 -10.03 63.36
N VAL A 150 5.61 -8.91 62.62
CA VAL A 150 6.53 -8.52 61.56
C VAL A 150 7.96 -8.41 62.10
N PHE A 151 8.14 -7.70 63.22
CA PHE A 151 9.43 -7.54 63.85
C PHE A 151 10.04 -8.90 64.28
N ASN A 152 9.29 -9.75 64.95
CA ASN A 152 9.74 -11.06 65.43
C ASN A 152 10.09 -12.01 64.27
N ASP A 153 9.35 -11.98 63.16
CA ASP A 153 9.68 -12.74 61.93
C ASP A 153 11.05 -12.34 61.37
N VAL A 154 11.40 -11.04 61.42
CA VAL A 154 12.71 -10.54 60.98
C VAL A 154 13.81 -10.94 61.94
N VAL A 155 13.63 -10.71 63.23
CA VAL A 155 14.64 -11.02 64.27
C VAL A 155 14.94 -12.51 64.36
N SER A 156 13.91 -13.36 64.26
CA SER A 156 14.07 -14.82 64.24
C SER A 156 14.67 -15.38 62.96
N GLY A 157 14.82 -14.57 61.91
CA GLY A 157 15.29 -15.02 60.59
C GLY A 157 14.27 -15.82 59.80
N LYS A 158 13.00 -15.83 60.17
CA LYS A 158 11.91 -16.40 59.39
C LYS A 158 11.65 -15.60 58.12
N SER A 159 11.85 -14.28 58.22
CA SER A 159 11.90 -13.35 57.10
C SER A 159 13.19 -12.52 57.11
N ASP A 160 13.65 -12.11 55.93
CA ASP A 160 14.85 -11.29 55.78
C ASP A 160 14.52 -9.80 55.92
N VAL A 161 13.28 -9.42 55.59
CA VAL A 161 12.80 -8.03 55.49
C VAL A 161 11.44 -7.92 56.18
N GLY A 162 11.20 -6.82 56.88
CA GLY A 162 9.92 -6.47 57.47
C GLY A 162 9.48 -5.07 57.06
N PHE A 163 8.20 -4.88 56.78
CA PHE A 163 7.61 -3.56 56.57
C PHE A 163 6.76 -3.19 57.77
N LEU A 164 7.13 -2.10 58.43
CA LEU A 164 6.45 -1.56 59.60
C LEU A 164 5.88 -0.17 59.31
N PRO A 165 4.68 0.16 59.80
CA PRO A 165 4.19 1.53 59.81
C PRO A 165 5.14 2.50 60.53
N LEU A 166 5.08 3.77 60.16
CA LEU A 166 5.82 4.84 60.80
C LEU A 166 5.64 4.78 62.32
N CYS A 167 6.70 5.02 63.08
CA CYS A 167 6.76 5.00 64.53
C CYS A 167 6.49 3.64 65.24
N ALA A 168 6.14 2.58 64.51
CA ALA A 168 5.89 1.28 65.11
C ALA A 168 7.13 0.70 65.82
N LEU A 169 8.32 0.93 65.26
CA LEU A 169 9.60 0.50 65.81
C LEU A 169 9.92 1.26 67.11
N GLU A 170 9.74 2.57 67.12
CA GLU A 170 9.98 3.43 68.29
C GLU A 170 8.99 3.14 69.40
N GLU A 171 7.75 2.84 69.09
CA GLU A 171 6.75 2.48 70.08
C GLU A 171 7.08 1.15 70.75
N MET A 172 7.45 0.14 69.96
CA MET A 172 7.94 -1.11 70.54
C MET A 172 9.17 -0.89 71.40
N SER A 173 10.08 0.02 70.99
CA SER A 173 11.31 0.34 71.75
C SER A 173 11.04 1.03 73.11
N ARG A 174 9.92 1.73 73.26
CA ARG A 174 9.51 2.30 74.59
C ARG A 174 9.23 1.20 75.59
N ARG A 175 8.79 0.00 75.20
CA ARG A 175 8.56 -1.17 76.06
C ARG A 175 9.85 -1.98 76.23
N ASP A 176 10.64 -2.15 75.16
CA ASP A 176 11.92 -2.86 75.22
C ASP A 176 12.96 -2.09 74.40
N PRO A 177 13.85 -1.26 74.99
CA PRO A 177 14.88 -0.50 74.29
C PRO A 177 15.86 -1.37 73.52
N SER A 178 15.97 -2.68 73.79
CA SER A 178 16.85 -3.58 73.07
C SER A 178 16.42 -3.83 71.62
N ILE A 179 15.16 -3.51 71.26
CA ILE A 179 14.58 -3.70 69.95
C ILE A 179 15.37 -2.95 68.83
N LEU A 180 15.79 -1.74 69.16
CA LEU A 180 16.54 -0.89 68.17
C LEU A 180 17.91 -1.46 67.82
N SER A 181 18.52 -2.29 68.68
CA SER A 181 19.80 -2.94 68.43
C SER A 181 19.67 -4.22 67.59
N LYS A 182 18.48 -4.83 67.54
CA LYS A 182 18.23 -6.10 66.82
C LYS A 182 17.96 -5.91 65.34
N VAL A 183 17.49 -4.73 64.94
CA VAL A 183 17.16 -4.42 63.53
C VAL A 183 17.78 -3.10 63.09
N ARG A 184 17.84 -2.93 61.79
CA ARG A 184 18.26 -1.70 61.12
C ARG A 184 17.22 -1.31 60.09
N VAL A 185 16.96 0.00 59.94
CA VAL A 185 16.11 0.56 58.91
C VAL A 185 16.93 0.67 57.62
N VAL A 186 16.40 0.19 56.52
CA VAL A 186 17.02 0.25 55.17
C VAL A 186 16.81 1.65 54.62
N GLU A 187 17.89 2.25 54.12
CA GLU A 187 17.87 3.62 53.54
C GLU A 187 17.11 4.59 54.45
N GLU A 188 17.46 4.58 55.74
CA GLU A 188 16.85 5.47 56.71
C GLU A 188 16.93 6.91 56.23
N ARG A 189 15.76 7.55 56.09
CA ARG A 189 15.64 8.94 55.74
C ARG A 189 15.73 9.78 57.01
N LEU A 190 16.79 10.54 57.13
CA LEU A 190 16.90 11.59 58.13
C LEU A 190 16.10 12.79 57.61
N THR A 191 14.88 12.94 58.09
CA THR A 191 14.07 14.11 57.73
C THR A 191 14.39 15.28 58.62
N ASP A 192 14.55 16.44 58.01
CA ASP A 192 14.68 17.71 58.68
C ASP A 192 13.53 17.89 59.70
N THR A 193 13.81 17.72 60.97
CA THR A 193 13.08 18.26 62.13
C THR A 193 11.60 17.86 62.34
N VAL A 194 11.01 16.98 61.53
CA VAL A 194 9.54 16.74 61.61
C VAL A 194 9.17 15.49 62.37
N THR A 195 10.05 14.50 62.46
CA THR A 195 9.76 13.24 63.16
C THR A 195 11.01 12.62 63.80
N ASP A 196 10.85 12.07 65.00
CA ASP A 196 11.86 11.21 65.62
C ASP A 196 11.73 9.75 65.19
N CYS A 197 10.74 9.43 64.32
CA CYS A 197 10.49 8.07 63.84
C CYS A 197 11.30 7.74 62.60
N ARG A 198 11.99 6.59 62.61
CA ARG A 198 12.79 6.09 61.49
C ARG A 198 11.90 5.60 60.36
N HIS A 199 12.21 5.98 59.15
CA HIS A 199 11.43 5.58 57.96
C HIS A 199 12.30 5.44 56.71
N SER A 200 11.84 4.63 55.77
CA SER A 200 12.50 4.36 54.50
C SER A 200 11.80 5.05 53.32
N THR A 201 10.55 5.46 53.47
CA THR A 201 9.71 6.01 52.41
C THR A 201 9.49 7.51 52.59
N PRO A 202 9.03 8.25 51.57
CA PRO A 202 8.45 9.59 51.79
C PRO A 202 7.32 9.53 52.81
N LEU A 203 7.04 10.68 53.41
CA LEU A 203 5.95 10.82 54.35
C LEU A 203 4.66 11.29 53.69
N TYR A 204 3.54 10.87 54.23
CA TYR A 204 2.18 11.10 53.73
C TYR A 204 1.29 11.65 54.85
N PRO A 205 0.15 12.31 54.50
CA PRO A 205 -0.88 12.56 55.50
C PRO A 205 -1.39 11.21 56.07
N ALA A 206 -1.63 11.17 57.36
CA ALA A 206 -2.08 9.94 58.03
C ALA A 206 -3.58 9.69 57.84
N LEU A 207 -4.17 9.11 58.88
CA LEU A 207 -5.60 8.81 58.95
C LEU A 207 -6.42 10.12 58.81
N THR A 208 -7.28 10.15 57.81
CA THR A 208 -8.08 11.31 57.44
C THR A 208 -9.55 11.02 57.64
N LEU A 209 -10.24 11.91 58.35
CA LEU A 209 -11.69 11.94 58.39
C LEU A 209 -12.20 12.70 57.15
N SER A 210 -13.08 12.08 56.41
CA SER A 210 -13.70 12.65 55.24
C SER A 210 -15.23 12.47 55.26
N VAL A 211 -15.93 13.34 54.55
CA VAL A 211 -17.38 13.33 54.46
C VAL A 211 -17.84 13.19 53.02
N THR A 212 -18.95 12.49 52.80
CA THR A 212 -19.58 12.37 51.49
C THR A 212 -20.36 13.66 51.13
N PRO A 213 -20.75 13.87 49.85
CA PRO A 213 -21.58 14.99 49.44
C PRO A 213 -22.93 15.10 50.16
N ARG A 214 -23.40 14.04 50.81
CA ARG A 214 -24.66 14.03 51.57
C ARG A 214 -24.56 14.83 52.86
N ILE A 215 -23.36 14.99 53.42
CA ILE A 215 -23.14 15.83 54.62
C ILE A 215 -23.13 17.30 54.20
N SER A 216 -23.98 18.12 54.78
CA SER A 216 -24.06 19.54 54.53
C SER A 216 -22.76 20.28 54.92
N ALA A 217 -22.50 21.41 54.27
CA ALA A 217 -21.33 22.25 54.64
C ALA A 217 -21.37 22.73 56.11
N SER A 218 -22.56 23.03 56.63
CA SER A 218 -22.74 23.43 58.04
C SER A 218 -22.41 22.28 59.01
N MET A 219 -22.85 21.07 58.72
CA MET A 219 -22.55 19.91 59.52
C MET A 219 -21.06 19.52 59.42
N SER A 220 -20.48 19.57 58.23
CA SER A 220 -19.05 19.35 58.00
C SER A 220 -18.21 20.34 58.82
N LYS A 221 -18.59 21.64 58.81
CA LYS A 221 -17.95 22.67 59.63
C LYS A 221 -18.07 22.37 61.13
N ALA A 222 -19.26 22.00 61.62
CA ALA A 222 -19.46 21.66 63.01
C ALA A 222 -18.58 20.47 63.47
N ILE A 223 -18.55 19.40 62.69
CA ILE A 223 -17.68 18.24 62.94
C ILE A 223 -16.21 18.67 62.97
N THR A 224 -15.76 19.49 62.02
CA THR A 224 -14.38 19.99 61.99
C THR A 224 -14.03 20.77 63.24
N MET A 225 -14.86 21.70 63.59
CA MET A 225 -14.63 22.55 64.78
C MET A 225 -14.61 21.73 66.07
N ASP A 226 -15.57 20.85 66.23
CA ASP A 226 -15.65 19.98 67.43
C ASP A 226 -14.41 19.10 67.58
N LEU A 227 -13.90 18.51 66.51
CA LEU A 227 -12.69 17.68 66.54
C LEU A 227 -11.42 18.49 66.81
N LEU A 228 -11.28 19.65 66.16
CA LEU A 228 -10.11 20.53 66.35
C LEU A 228 -10.05 21.16 67.77
N MET A 229 -11.20 21.30 68.41
CA MET A 229 -11.29 21.84 69.76
C MET A 229 -11.09 20.79 70.84
N LEU A 230 -11.00 19.50 70.48
CA LEU A 230 -10.69 18.48 71.48
C LEU A 230 -9.31 18.76 72.04
N PRO A 231 -9.20 18.67 73.39
CA PRO A 231 -7.91 18.80 74.05
C PRO A 231 -6.99 17.64 73.58
N LYS A 232 -5.71 17.91 73.62
CA LYS A 232 -4.71 16.86 73.45
C LYS A 232 -4.94 15.72 74.45
N GLY A 233 -5.12 14.50 73.94
CA GLY A 233 -5.29 13.32 74.74
C GLY A 233 -4.04 12.98 75.54
N GLU A 234 -4.18 12.23 76.70
CA GLU A 234 -3.06 11.77 77.52
C GLU A 234 -2.01 10.96 76.70
N SER A 235 -2.42 10.35 75.62
CA SER A 235 -1.56 9.60 74.66
C SER A 235 -0.87 10.47 73.58
N GLY A 236 -0.98 11.82 73.64
CA GLY A 236 -0.34 12.72 72.75
C GLY A 236 -1.04 12.89 71.37
N PHE A 237 -2.26 12.41 71.23
CA PHE A 237 -3.03 12.51 69.96
C PHE A 237 -3.88 13.77 69.90
N MET A 238 -4.00 14.33 68.71
CA MET A 238 -4.81 15.50 68.44
C MET A 238 -5.36 15.47 66.99
N TRP A 239 -6.33 16.31 66.70
CA TRP A 239 -6.85 16.51 65.36
C TRP A 239 -6.25 17.78 64.74
N SER A 240 -5.90 17.72 63.47
CA SER A 240 -5.36 18.80 62.64
C SER A 240 -5.99 18.78 61.26
N VAL A 241 -5.51 19.60 60.34
CA VAL A 241 -5.99 19.65 58.96
C VAL A 241 -4.81 19.44 58.01
N ALA A 242 -4.83 18.33 57.28
CA ALA A 242 -3.90 18.15 56.16
C ALA A 242 -4.38 18.93 54.95
N SER A 243 -3.46 19.57 54.25
CA SER A 243 -3.71 20.38 53.03
C SER A 243 -2.95 19.89 51.82
N ASP A 244 -1.94 19.01 52.01
CA ASP A 244 -1.11 18.48 50.92
C ASP A 244 -1.27 16.95 50.82
N PHE A 245 -2.05 16.54 49.85
CA PHE A 245 -2.27 15.12 49.53
C PHE A 245 -1.52 14.69 48.25
N GLN A 246 -0.60 15.52 47.72
CA GLN A 246 0.04 15.25 46.42
C GLN A 246 0.87 13.95 46.43
N ASN A 247 1.56 13.65 47.59
CA ASN A 247 2.27 12.40 47.69
C ASN A 247 1.34 11.18 47.68
N ALA A 248 0.13 11.30 48.25
CA ALA A 248 -0.88 10.27 48.21
C ALA A 248 -1.42 10.07 46.76
N ASP A 249 -1.68 11.15 46.03
CA ASP A 249 -2.09 11.07 44.63
C ASP A 249 -1.01 10.45 43.73
N ASN A 250 0.24 10.89 43.91
CA ASN A 250 1.38 10.32 43.18
C ASN A 250 1.56 8.84 43.45
N LEU A 251 1.35 8.38 44.71
CA LEU A 251 1.39 6.98 45.05
C LEU A 251 0.36 6.16 44.25
N LEU A 252 -0.90 6.62 44.23
CA LEU A 252 -1.97 5.96 43.49
C LEU A 252 -1.64 5.87 41.98
N LYS A 253 -1.08 6.93 41.45
CA LYS A 253 -0.66 6.99 40.04
C LYS A 253 0.51 6.05 39.73
N ASP A 254 1.55 6.06 40.59
CA ASP A 254 2.73 5.21 40.38
C ASP A 254 2.39 3.73 40.47
N LEU A 255 1.51 3.35 41.45
CA LEU A 255 1.03 1.99 41.62
C LEU A 255 -0.13 1.61 40.69
N GLN A 256 -0.67 2.60 39.95
CA GLN A 256 -1.80 2.41 39.04
C GLN A 256 -3.02 1.78 39.72
N ILE A 257 -3.38 2.30 40.91
CA ILE A 257 -4.52 1.83 41.70
C ILE A 257 -5.58 2.92 41.85
N GLY A 258 -6.79 2.53 42.23
CA GLY A 258 -7.92 3.46 42.40
C GLY A 258 -8.26 4.19 41.10
N PRO A 259 -8.33 5.54 41.09
CA PRO A 259 -8.69 6.31 39.89
C PRO A 259 -7.70 6.14 38.74
N TYR A 260 -6.51 5.57 39.00
CA TYR A 260 -5.45 5.35 38.00
C TYR A 260 -5.36 3.91 37.49
N GLU A 261 -6.29 3.03 37.81
CA GLU A 261 -6.33 1.64 37.32
C GLU A 261 -6.39 1.58 35.78
N TYR A 262 -6.97 2.60 35.14
CA TYR A 262 -6.98 2.68 33.69
C TYR A 262 -5.57 2.70 33.07
N LEU A 263 -4.54 3.15 33.80
CA LEU A 263 -3.15 3.14 33.33
C LEU A 263 -2.59 1.72 33.21
N ARG A 264 -3.05 0.76 34.02
CA ARG A 264 -2.69 -0.67 33.89
C ARG A 264 -3.20 -1.27 32.57
N GLN A 265 -4.31 -0.74 32.07
CA GLN A 265 -5.02 -1.27 30.91
C GLN A 265 -4.58 -0.64 29.58
N THR A 266 -3.60 0.28 29.59
CA THR A 266 -3.09 0.92 28.36
C THR A 266 -2.19 0.02 27.53
N GLY A 267 -2.01 -1.24 27.91
CA GLY A 267 -1.27 -2.24 27.14
C GLY A 267 -2.05 -2.76 25.91
N LEU A 268 -1.33 -3.45 25.03
CA LEU A 268 -1.87 -4.13 23.83
C LEU A 268 -3.16 -4.93 24.12
N LYS A 269 -3.32 -5.43 25.36
CA LYS A 269 -4.48 -6.23 25.79
C LYS A 269 -5.78 -5.42 25.82
N ARG A 270 -5.73 -4.13 26.23
CA ARG A 270 -6.91 -3.24 26.20
C ARG A 270 -7.24 -2.82 24.79
N ILE A 271 -6.24 -2.41 24.00
CA ILE A 271 -6.45 -2.09 22.58
C ILE A 271 -7.14 -3.27 21.88
N TRP A 272 -6.69 -4.49 22.17
CA TRP A 272 -7.32 -5.70 21.65
C TRP A 272 -8.76 -5.89 22.16
N GLN A 273 -9.02 -5.69 23.46
CA GLN A 273 -10.36 -5.86 24.04
C GLN A 273 -11.36 -4.81 23.53
N ASP A 274 -10.94 -3.55 23.45
CA ASP A 274 -11.83 -2.45 23.08
C ASP A 274 -12.05 -2.36 21.57
N TYR A 275 -11.03 -2.71 20.77
CA TYR A 275 -11.03 -2.53 19.32
C TYR A 275 -10.97 -3.84 18.52
N ARG A 276 -11.10 -5.02 19.17
CA ARG A 276 -10.98 -6.32 18.49
C ARG A 276 -11.90 -6.47 17.28
N SER A 277 -13.14 -6.00 17.36
CA SER A 277 -14.08 -6.04 16.24
C SER A 277 -13.64 -5.13 15.09
N ALA A 278 -13.20 -3.91 15.39
CA ALA A 278 -12.66 -2.97 14.41
C ALA A 278 -11.38 -3.49 13.77
N ILE A 279 -10.46 -4.05 14.56
CA ILE A 279 -9.20 -4.63 14.08
C ILE A 279 -9.47 -5.83 13.16
N ILE A 280 -10.36 -6.74 13.57
CA ILE A 280 -10.74 -7.91 12.75
C ILE A 280 -11.40 -7.46 11.45
N THR A 281 -12.32 -6.49 11.52
CA THR A 281 -12.98 -5.94 10.31
C THR A 281 -11.98 -5.29 9.37
N ALA A 282 -11.04 -4.51 9.89
CA ALA A 282 -9.98 -3.88 9.09
C ALA A 282 -9.07 -4.94 8.42
N LEU A 283 -8.68 -5.99 9.16
CA LEU A 283 -7.89 -7.09 8.61
C LEU A 283 -8.63 -7.86 7.52
N LEU A 284 -9.93 -8.12 7.71
CA LEU A 284 -10.78 -8.77 6.68
C LEU A 284 -10.92 -7.90 5.44
N LEU A 285 -11.08 -6.58 5.59
CA LEU A 285 -11.10 -5.64 4.46
C LEU A 285 -9.78 -5.63 3.70
N ILE A 286 -8.66 -5.57 4.40
CA ILE A 286 -7.32 -5.63 3.79
C ILE A 286 -7.14 -6.95 3.04
N LEU A 287 -7.53 -8.08 3.64
CA LEU A 287 -7.45 -9.39 3.00
C LEU A 287 -8.33 -9.46 1.75
N ALA A 288 -9.55 -8.90 1.82
CA ALA A 288 -10.45 -8.82 0.67
C ALA A 288 -9.87 -7.96 -0.45
N LEU A 289 -9.24 -6.82 -0.13
CA LEU A 289 -8.57 -5.95 -1.10
C LEU A 289 -7.37 -6.65 -1.76
N ILE A 290 -6.55 -7.37 -0.99
CA ILE A 290 -5.43 -8.17 -1.51
C ILE A 290 -5.94 -9.28 -2.43
N ALA A 291 -6.97 -10.02 -2.01
CA ALA A 291 -7.58 -11.07 -2.82
C ALA A 291 -8.21 -10.51 -4.10
N HIS A 292 -8.88 -9.35 -4.02
CA HIS A 292 -9.42 -8.66 -5.18
C HIS A 292 -8.31 -8.20 -6.14
N GLY A 293 -7.23 -7.63 -5.63
CA GLY A 293 -6.06 -7.22 -6.41
C GLY A 293 -5.40 -8.41 -7.13
N ALA A 294 -5.17 -9.51 -6.41
CA ALA A 294 -4.61 -10.73 -6.97
C ALA A 294 -5.51 -11.33 -8.06
N ARG A 295 -6.84 -11.37 -7.82
CA ARG A 295 -7.82 -11.83 -8.82
C ARG A 295 -7.85 -10.92 -10.06
N SER A 296 -7.80 -9.61 -9.85
CA SER A 296 -7.75 -8.64 -10.95
C SER A 296 -6.50 -8.82 -11.82
N GLN A 297 -5.32 -8.94 -11.21
CA GLN A 297 -4.07 -9.19 -11.92
C GLN A 297 -4.09 -10.52 -12.67
N TRP A 298 -4.65 -11.57 -12.07
CA TRP A 298 -4.80 -12.87 -12.73
C TRP A 298 -5.73 -12.79 -13.94
N LEU A 299 -6.87 -12.08 -13.82
CA LEU A 299 -7.81 -11.87 -14.92
C LEU A 299 -7.18 -11.05 -16.06
N VAL A 300 -6.44 -9.98 -15.73
CA VAL A 300 -5.72 -9.18 -16.74
C VAL A 300 -4.71 -10.04 -17.49
N LYS A 301 -3.88 -10.81 -16.77
CA LYS A 301 -2.90 -11.71 -17.37
C LYS A 301 -3.55 -12.76 -18.28
N LYS A 302 -4.67 -13.34 -17.82
CA LYS A 302 -5.44 -14.31 -18.62
C LYS A 302 -5.98 -13.67 -19.91
N ARG A 303 -6.58 -12.48 -19.79
CA ARG A 303 -7.08 -11.73 -20.96
C ARG A 303 -5.97 -11.33 -21.93
N GLU A 304 -4.81 -10.95 -21.42
CA GLU A 304 -3.64 -10.61 -22.25
C GLU A 304 -3.13 -11.82 -23.03
N THR A 305 -3.10 -13.00 -22.43
CA THR A 305 -2.70 -14.24 -23.13
C THR A 305 -3.72 -14.66 -24.18
N GLU A 306 -5.02 -14.55 -23.89
CA GLU A 306 -6.10 -14.82 -24.84
C GLU A 306 -6.05 -13.85 -26.04
N LEU A 307 -5.81 -12.56 -25.77
CA LEU A 307 -5.70 -11.53 -26.80
C LEU A 307 -4.49 -11.77 -27.71
N LYS A 308 -3.31 -12.06 -27.12
CA LYS A 308 -2.09 -12.40 -27.89
C LYS A 308 -2.31 -13.62 -28.80
N ALA A 309 -2.99 -14.65 -28.30
CA ALA A 309 -3.33 -15.83 -29.08
C ALA A 309 -4.28 -15.48 -30.24
N SER A 310 -5.31 -14.65 -29.99
CA SER A 310 -6.26 -14.20 -31.01
C SER A 310 -5.57 -13.36 -32.10
N ILE A 311 -4.71 -12.41 -31.71
CA ILE A 311 -3.93 -11.60 -32.66
C ILE A 311 -3.02 -12.49 -33.51
N GLY A 312 -2.33 -13.45 -32.89
CA GLY A 312 -1.48 -14.40 -33.62
C GLY A 312 -2.27 -15.20 -34.66
N LEU A 313 -3.47 -15.65 -34.31
CA LEU A 313 -4.34 -16.36 -35.23
C LEU A 313 -4.80 -15.49 -36.40
N GLN A 314 -5.17 -14.23 -36.13
CA GLN A 314 -5.58 -13.27 -37.16
C GLN A 314 -4.43 -12.95 -38.11
N LEU A 315 -3.21 -12.76 -37.61
CA LEU A 315 -2.04 -12.51 -38.46
C LEU A 315 -1.74 -13.71 -39.38
N ALA A 316 -1.81 -14.95 -38.80
CA ALA A 316 -1.61 -16.15 -39.59
C ALA A 316 -2.70 -16.35 -40.67
N GLN A 317 -3.97 -16.01 -40.36
CA GLN A 317 -5.04 -16.02 -41.36
C GLN A 317 -4.83 -14.98 -42.45
N ARG A 318 -4.40 -13.78 -42.09
CA ARG A 318 -4.09 -12.71 -43.03
C ARG A 318 -2.96 -13.11 -44.01
N GLU A 319 -1.85 -13.63 -43.45
CA GLU A 319 -0.76 -14.14 -44.29
C GLU A 319 -1.22 -15.27 -45.25
N LYS A 320 -2.06 -16.18 -44.74
CA LYS A 320 -2.61 -17.24 -45.59
C LYS A 320 -3.49 -16.68 -46.72
N MET A 321 -4.32 -15.67 -46.38
CA MET A 321 -5.17 -15.02 -47.39
C MET A 321 -4.35 -14.30 -48.43
N GLU A 322 -3.31 -13.56 -48.05
CA GLU A 322 -2.38 -12.90 -48.96
C GLU A 322 -1.67 -13.89 -49.89
N ARG A 323 -1.24 -15.05 -49.36
CA ARG A 323 -0.65 -16.14 -50.15
C ARG A 323 -1.66 -16.73 -51.15
N LEU A 324 -2.92 -16.92 -50.73
CA LEU A 324 -3.97 -17.43 -51.62
C LEU A 324 -4.36 -16.42 -52.70
N GLN A 325 -4.41 -15.13 -52.39
CA GLN A 325 -4.65 -14.07 -53.37
C GLN A 325 -3.52 -14.01 -54.40
N LYS A 326 -2.25 -14.08 -53.96
CA LYS A 326 -1.10 -14.13 -54.86
C LYS A 326 -1.14 -15.38 -55.76
N ALA A 327 -1.46 -16.55 -55.19
CA ALA A 327 -1.58 -17.78 -55.98
C ALA A 327 -2.75 -17.73 -56.98
N GLY A 328 -3.87 -17.10 -56.59
CA GLY A 328 -5.02 -16.89 -57.48
C GLY A 328 -4.69 -15.95 -58.64
N ALA A 329 -3.99 -14.86 -58.38
CA ALA A 329 -3.53 -13.93 -59.41
C ALA A 329 -2.56 -14.60 -60.40
N VAL A 330 -1.60 -15.40 -59.90
CA VAL A 330 -0.69 -16.19 -60.75
C VAL A 330 -1.47 -17.23 -61.58
N GLY A 331 -2.51 -17.85 -61.04
CA GLY A 331 -3.37 -18.79 -61.76
C GLY A 331 -4.12 -18.15 -62.93
N GLN A 332 -4.70 -16.94 -62.72
CA GLN A 332 -5.37 -16.20 -63.79
C GLN A 332 -4.39 -15.73 -64.89
N ILE A 333 -3.22 -15.25 -64.48
CA ILE A 333 -2.16 -14.81 -65.41
C ILE A 333 -1.62 -16.00 -66.20
N SER A 334 -1.50 -17.17 -65.60
CA SER A 334 -0.96 -18.37 -66.27
C SER A 334 -1.76 -18.78 -67.53
N GLY A 335 -3.08 -18.67 -67.48
CA GLY A 335 -3.94 -18.94 -68.65
C GLY A 335 -3.67 -17.97 -69.85
N LEU A 336 -3.55 -16.69 -69.53
CA LEU A 336 -3.32 -15.64 -70.48
C LEU A 336 -1.89 -15.70 -71.08
N VAL A 337 -0.88 -15.89 -70.21
CA VAL A 337 0.52 -16.08 -70.59
C VAL A 337 0.68 -17.26 -71.52
N ALA A 338 0.03 -18.39 -71.25
CA ALA A 338 0.05 -19.57 -72.13
C ALA A 338 -0.54 -19.29 -73.52
N HIS A 339 -1.59 -18.47 -73.54
CA HIS A 339 -2.18 -18.06 -74.85
C HIS A 339 -1.23 -17.18 -75.65
N GLU A 340 -0.59 -16.17 -75.03
CA GLU A 340 0.34 -15.27 -75.64
C GLU A 340 1.65 -15.87 -76.13
N LEU A 341 2.18 -16.80 -75.34
CA LEU A 341 3.36 -17.55 -75.74
C LEU A 341 3.06 -18.47 -76.96
N ARG A 342 1.82 -18.95 -77.05
CA ARG A 342 1.42 -19.80 -78.19
C ARG A 342 1.42 -19.06 -79.50
N GLN A 343 1.06 -17.77 -79.47
CA GLN A 343 1.01 -16.96 -80.71
C GLN A 343 2.37 -16.80 -81.39
N PRO A 344 3.44 -16.23 -80.77
CA PRO A 344 4.74 -16.06 -81.46
C PRO A 344 5.36 -17.45 -81.74
N LEU A 345 5.15 -18.44 -80.84
CA LEU A 345 5.66 -19.79 -81.13
C LEU A 345 4.98 -20.45 -82.32
N SER A 346 3.65 -20.24 -82.50
CA SER A 346 2.93 -20.74 -83.65
C SER A 346 3.36 -20.01 -84.99
N ALA A 347 3.63 -18.70 -84.90
CA ALA A 347 4.14 -17.93 -86.03
C ALA A 347 5.54 -18.42 -86.42
N ILE A 348 6.43 -18.61 -85.43
CA ILE A 348 7.78 -19.15 -85.70
C ILE A 348 7.67 -20.54 -86.37
N SER A 349 6.79 -21.41 -85.88
CA SER A 349 6.58 -22.76 -86.48
C SER A 349 6.09 -22.64 -87.91
N LEU A 350 5.10 -21.78 -88.17
CA LEU A 350 4.56 -21.54 -89.51
C LEU A 350 5.61 -21.02 -90.46
N TYR A 351 6.40 -20.02 -90.02
CA TYR A 351 7.50 -19.46 -90.83
C TYR A 351 8.59 -20.50 -91.12
N ALA A 352 8.91 -21.34 -90.07
CA ALA A 352 9.89 -22.42 -90.25
C ALA A 352 9.42 -23.47 -91.26
N GLU A 353 8.15 -23.92 -91.15
CA GLU A 353 7.53 -24.89 -92.02
C GLU A 353 7.46 -24.33 -93.50
N GLY A 354 7.01 -23.07 -93.62
CA GLY A 354 6.95 -22.39 -94.95
C GLY A 354 8.34 -22.21 -95.55
N LEU A 355 9.34 -21.85 -94.74
CA LEU A 355 10.72 -21.72 -95.17
C LEU A 355 11.32 -23.05 -95.64
N GLU A 356 11.07 -24.15 -94.90
CA GLU A 356 11.51 -25.51 -95.25
C GLU A 356 10.92 -25.97 -96.58
N GLU A 357 9.64 -25.71 -96.81
CA GLU A 357 8.96 -26.07 -98.05
C GLU A 357 9.50 -25.25 -99.23
N MET A 358 9.71 -23.94 -99.03
CA MET A 358 10.27 -23.03 -100.11
C MET A 358 11.72 -23.40 -100.47
N VAL A 359 12.54 -23.76 -99.46
CA VAL A 359 13.93 -24.23 -99.64
C VAL A 359 13.93 -25.57 -100.36
N ARG A 360 13.04 -26.50 -100.01
CA ARG A 360 12.94 -27.85 -100.60
C ARG A 360 12.55 -27.78 -102.04
N ASN A 361 11.73 -26.81 -102.45
CA ASN A 361 11.24 -26.62 -103.80
C ASN A 361 12.13 -25.66 -104.66
N GLU A 362 13.31 -25.25 -104.13
CA GLU A 362 14.23 -24.29 -104.73
C GLU A 362 13.54 -22.96 -105.18
N ALA A 363 12.44 -22.60 -104.47
CA ALA A 363 11.55 -21.48 -104.91
C ALA A 363 11.77 -20.22 -104.08
N ILE A 364 12.91 -20.05 -103.36
CA ILE A 364 13.13 -18.90 -102.49
C ILE A 364 14.40 -18.11 -102.83
N GLY A 365 14.25 -16.79 -102.98
CA GLY A 365 15.36 -15.88 -103.12
C GLY A 365 16.04 -15.51 -101.82
N LYS A 366 17.34 -15.16 -101.81
CA LYS A 366 18.14 -14.85 -100.64
C LYS A 366 17.50 -13.74 -99.78
N LYS A 367 16.82 -12.79 -100.38
CA LYS A 367 16.18 -11.67 -99.71
C LYS A 367 14.97 -12.14 -98.89
N GLU A 368 14.08 -12.93 -99.54
CA GLU A 368 12.89 -13.49 -98.88
C GLU A 368 13.25 -14.40 -97.71
N MET A 369 14.31 -15.21 -97.88
CA MET A 369 14.81 -16.07 -96.76
C MET A 369 15.25 -15.24 -95.55
N LEU A 370 15.97 -14.12 -95.81
CA LEU A 370 16.41 -13.23 -94.71
C LEU A 370 15.24 -12.51 -94.06
N ASP A 371 14.21 -12.11 -94.82
CA ASP A 371 13.01 -11.47 -94.25
C ASP A 371 12.22 -12.42 -93.38
N ILE A 372 12.06 -13.72 -93.78
CA ILE A 372 11.41 -14.74 -92.97
C ILE A 372 12.22 -15.05 -91.70
N LEU A 373 13.55 -15.21 -91.82
CA LEU A 373 14.42 -15.42 -90.64
C LEU A 373 14.39 -14.23 -89.70
N HIS A 374 14.28 -13.02 -90.19
CA HIS A 374 14.14 -11.80 -89.39
C HIS A 374 12.80 -11.80 -88.61
N SER A 375 11.71 -12.19 -89.31
CA SER A 375 10.38 -12.33 -88.61
C SER A 375 10.42 -13.39 -87.51
N MET A 376 11.06 -14.56 -87.74
CA MET A 376 11.22 -15.56 -86.75
C MET A 376 12.05 -15.10 -85.54
N THR A 377 13.14 -14.36 -85.78
CA THR A 377 13.96 -13.81 -84.67
C THR A 377 13.20 -12.76 -83.84
N THR A 378 12.36 -11.96 -84.48
CA THR A 378 11.50 -10.96 -83.87
C THR A 378 10.46 -11.62 -82.94
N ASP A 379 9.79 -12.68 -83.45
CA ASP A 379 8.80 -13.41 -82.62
C ASP A 379 9.46 -14.24 -81.47
N ALA A 380 10.67 -14.74 -81.68
CA ALA A 380 11.44 -15.38 -80.62
C ALA A 380 11.82 -14.37 -79.50
N ALA A 381 12.25 -13.16 -79.89
CA ALA A 381 12.53 -12.07 -78.95
C ALA A 381 11.26 -11.66 -78.18
N ARG A 382 10.10 -11.61 -78.84
CA ARG A 382 8.79 -11.33 -78.24
C ARG A 382 8.40 -12.39 -77.24
N ALA A 383 8.56 -13.67 -77.54
CA ALA A 383 8.30 -14.77 -76.60
C ALA A 383 9.20 -14.71 -75.35
N SER A 384 10.49 -14.37 -75.55
CA SER A 384 11.44 -14.20 -74.46
C SER A 384 11.06 -13.07 -73.50
N ASP A 385 10.58 -11.94 -74.05
CA ASP A 385 10.15 -10.78 -73.29
C ASP A 385 8.89 -11.07 -72.44
N ILE A 386 7.96 -11.88 -72.96
CA ILE A 386 6.79 -12.34 -72.20
C ILE A 386 7.22 -13.16 -71.01
N VAL A 387 8.13 -14.11 -71.17
CA VAL A 387 8.64 -14.95 -70.10
C VAL A 387 9.34 -14.12 -69.01
N GLU A 388 10.16 -13.15 -69.41
CA GLU A 388 10.90 -12.33 -68.45
C GLU A 388 9.96 -11.42 -67.65
N ARG A 389 8.93 -10.85 -68.25
CA ARG A 389 7.89 -10.06 -67.56
C ARG A 389 7.15 -10.89 -66.53
N VAL A 390 6.75 -12.10 -66.85
CA VAL A 390 6.08 -13.03 -65.91
C VAL A 390 7.02 -13.42 -64.77
N ARG A 391 8.28 -13.67 -65.04
CA ARG A 391 9.30 -13.99 -64.07
C ARG A 391 9.55 -12.85 -63.10
N GLN A 392 9.60 -11.62 -63.57
CA GLN A 392 9.74 -10.43 -62.75
C GLN A 392 8.54 -10.25 -61.84
N TYR A 393 7.31 -10.42 -62.33
CA TYR A 393 6.09 -10.38 -61.53
C TYR A 393 6.06 -11.44 -60.43
N ALA A 394 6.49 -12.67 -60.73
CA ALA A 394 6.49 -13.78 -59.77
C ALA A 394 7.58 -13.67 -58.68
N LYS A 395 8.67 -12.96 -58.93
CA LYS A 395 9.84 -12.85 -58.01
C LYS A 395 9.79 -11.72 -56.99
N HIS A 396 8.82 -10.81 -57.11
CA HIS A 396 8.86 -9.55 -56.32
C HIS A 396 8.64 -9.74 -54.83
N LYS A 397 9.70 -9.50 -54.05
CA LYS A 397 9.62 -8.99 -52.67
C LYS A 397 9.51 -7.46 -52.80
N ALA A 398 8.40 -6.89 -52.33
CA ALA A 398 8.18 -5.45 -52.36
C ALA A 398 9.20 -4.74 -51.45
N GLU A 399 10.30 -4.26 -52.02
CA GLU A 399 11.23 -3.36 -51.34
C GLU A 399 10.86 -1.93 -51.77
N LEU A 400 10.13 -1.24 -50.89
CA LEU A 400 9.72 0.15 -51.13
C LEU A 400 10.94 1.07 -51.00
N LYS A 401 11.16 1.94 -52.00
CA LYS A 401 12.23 2.96 -52.02
C LYS A 401 11.67 4.32 -52.38
N PRO A 402 12.20 5.40 -51.82
CA PRO A 402 11.85 6.73 -52.26
C PRO A 402 12.39 6.97 -53.68
N ILE A 403 11.51 7.28 -54.65
CA ILE A 403 11.83 7.44 -56.06
C ILE A 403 11.20 8.73 -56.57
N SER A 404 11.95 9.51 -57.36
CA SER A 404 11.43 10.61 -58.16
C SER A 404 10.53 10.06 -59.28
N VAL A 405 9.29 10.53 -59.30
CA VAL A 405 8.32 10.14 -60.31
C VAL A 405 8.78 10.57 -61.72
N ARG A 406 9.43 11.72 -61.78
CA ARG A 406 10.02 12.22 -63.02
C ARG A 406 11.11 11.29 -63.55
N GLU A 407 12.06 10.89 -62.73
CA GLU A 407 13.15 9.98 -63.11
C GLU A 407 12.60 8.61 -63.56
N ALA A 408 11.59 8.10 -62.93
CA ALA A 408 10.96 6.83 -63.29
C ALA A 408 10.23 6.92 -64.61
N PHE A 409 9.55 8.05 -64.84
CA PHE A 409 8.87 8.33 -66.12
C PHE A 409 9.88 8.44 -67.30
N ASP A 410 10.93 9.29 -67.14
CA ASP A 410 11.93 9.51 -68.16
C ASP A 410 12.63 8.19 -68.56
N LYS A 411 12.98 7.35 -67.64
CA LYS A 411 13.53 6.00 -67.85
C LYS A 411 12.58 5.08 -68.60
N ALA A 412 11.30 5.14 -68.31
CA ALA A 412 10.28 4.33 -68.97
C ALA A 412 10.06 4.81 -70.43
N ASP A 413 10.02 6.13 -70.62
CA ASP A 413 9.86 6.71 -71.99
C ASP A 413 11.06 6.43 -72.91
N GLU A 414 12.29 6.55 -72.34
CA GLU A 414 13.52 6.20 -73.10
C GLU A 414 13.51 4.71 -73.46
N MET A 415 13.11 3.84 -72.53
CA MET A 415 13.04 2.41 -72.82
C MET A 415 12.01 2.07 -73.89
N VAL A 416 10.78 2.62 -73.80
CA VAL A 416 9.74 2.40 -74.84
C VAL A 416 10.17 2.92 -76.23
N THR A 417 10.85 4.07 -76.28
CA THR A 417 11.35 4.66 -77.52
C THR A 417 12.48 3.83 -78.14
N HIS A 418 13.40 3.29 -77.29
CA HIS A 418 14.51 2.45 -77.72
C HIS A 418 14.05 1.14 -78.41
N PHE A 419 12.96 0.55 -77.86
CA PHE A 419 12.39 -0.66 -78.46
C PHE A 419 11.59 -0.46 -79.77
N GLY A 420 11.62 0.77 -80.37
CA GLY A 420 11.09 1.04 -81.71
C GLY A 420 9.55 1.04 -81.76
N ILE A 421 8.87 1.20 -80.69
CA ILE A 421 7.42 1.27 -80.66
C ILE A 421 6.98 2.70 -81.00
N GLY A 422 6.74 2.92 -82.32
CA GLY A 422 6.27 4.18 -82.90
C GLY A 422 7.26 5.34 -82.72
N ASN A 423 7.65 5.96 -83.76
CA ASN A 423 8.48 7.19 -83.78
C ASN A 423 7.63 8.39 -83.31
N VAL A 424 6.96 8.27 -82.17
CA VAL A 424 6.01 9.22 -81.56
C VAL A 424 6.72 10.08 -80.52
N PRO A 425 6.86 11.39 -80.77
CA PRO A 425 7.50 12.27 -79.80
C PRO A 425 6.65 12.46 -78.53
N THR A 426 7.31 12.50 -77.37
CA THR A 426 6.71 12.81 -76.12
C THR A 426 6.93 14.28 -75.75
N TYR A 427 5.86 15.03 -75.59
CA TYR A 427 5.88 16.43 -75.18
C TYR A 427 5.47 16.57 -73.70
N VAL A 428 6.33 17.15 -72.91
CA VAL A 428 6.05 17.43 -71.51
C VAL A 428 5.61 18.88 -71.38
N SER A 429 4.33 19.11 -71.11
CA SER A 429 3.78 20.48 -71.02
C SER A 429 3.93 21.09 -69.57
N ALA A 430 3.74 20.31 -68.55
CA ALA A 430 3.98 20.68 -67.15
C ALA A 430 4.25 19.39 -66.35
N PHE A 431 5.34 19.34 -65.62
CA PHE A 431 5.67 18.18 -64.78
C PHE A 431 6.18 18.63 -63.41
N GLU A 432 5.30 18.59 -62.38
CA GLU A 432 5.70 18.77 -61.02
C GLU A 432 6.25 17.43 -60.52
N ASP A 433 7.52 17.42 -60.10
CA ASP A 433 8.13 16.19 -59.57
C ASP A 433 7.77 15.96 -58.11
N ALA A 434 7.59 14.71 -57.78
CA ALA A 434 7.37 14.26 -56.40
C ALA A 434 8.15 12.98 -56.13
N THR A 435 8.57 12.81 -54.87
CA THR A 435 9.17 11.57 -54.41
C THR A 435 8.09 10.69 -53.78
N VAL A 436 7.91 9.49 -54.31
CA VAL A 436 6.95 8.49 -53.82
C VAL A 436 7.69 7.29 -53.28
N LEU A 437 7.10 6.69 -52.21
CA LEU A 437 7.64 5.47 -51.63
C LEU A 437 7.03 4.24 -52.30
N VAL A 438 7.73 3.71 -53.28
CA VAL A 438 7.21 2.65 -54.15
C VAL A 438 8.33 1.68 -54.55
N ASN A 439 7.95 0.49 -55.04
CA ASN A 439 8.93 -0.36 -55.71
C ASN A 439 9.32 0.24 -57.08
N PRO A 440 10.62 0.47 -57.30
CA PRO A 440 11.10 1.08 -58.57
C PRO A 440 10.60 0.40 -59.84
N LEU A 441 10.58 -0.92 -59.84
CA LEU A 441 10.17 -1.74 -60.97
C LEU A 441 8.66 -1.66 -61.24
N ASP A 442 7.86 -1.58 -60.19
CA ASP A 442 6.41 -1.45 -60.28
C ASP A 442 6.04 -0.12 -60.95
N LEU A 443 6.69 0.98 -60.53
CA LEU A 443 6.46 2.29 -61.14
C LEU A 443 6.90 2.35 -62.60
N GLN A 444 8.07 1.76 -62.94
CA GLN A 444 8.54 1.65 -64.35
C GLN A 444 7.59 0.80 -65.15
N LEU A 445 7.02 -0.28 -64.62
CA LEU A 445 6.06 -1.12 -65.35
C LEU A 445 4.77 -0.36 -65.66
N VAL A 446 4.26 0.42 -64.68
CA VAL A 446 3.08 1.26 -64.89
C VAL A 446 3.33 2.27 -65.98
N PHE A 447 4.43 3.03 -65.90
CA PHE A 447 4.76 4.01 -66.99
C PHE A 447 5.03 3.36 -68.29
N GLY A 448 5.81 2.29 -68.35
CA GLY A 448 6.09 1.58 -69.61
C GLY A 448 4.82 1.08 -70.27
N ASN A 449 3.85 0.57 -69.58
CA ASN A 449 2.57 0.14 -70.11
C ASN A 449 1.73 1.30 -70.61
N LEU A 450 1.62 2.39 -69.84
CA LEU A 450 0.81 3.55 -70.21
C LEU A 450 1.40 4.29 -71.46
N ILE A 451 2.73 4.56 -71.41
CA ILE A 451 3.45 5.24 -72.55
C ILE A 451 3.36 4.39 -73.80
N LYS A 452 3.55 3.09 -73.70
CA LYS A 452 3.44 2.18 -74.84
C LYS A 452 2.04 2.24 -75.46
N ASN A 453 0.99 2.13 -74.66
CA ASN A 453 -0.38 2.17 -75.16
C ASN A 453 -0.72 3.50 -75.83
N ALA A 454 -0.29 4.63 -75.26
CA ALA A 454 -0.51 5.95 -75.80
C ALA A 454 0.24 6.15 -77.11
N LYS A 455 1.53 5.75 -77.23
CA LYS A 455 2.30 5.83 -78.43
C LYS A 455 1.75 4.92 -79.54
N GLU A 456 1.29 3.73 -79.22
CA GLU A 456 0.63 2.83 -80.14
C GLU A 456 -0.69 3.39 -80.69
N ALA A 457 -1.48 4.06 -79.82
CA ALA A 457 -2.72 4.73 -80.21
C ALA A 457 -2.43 5.93 -81.13
N ALA A 458 -1.48 6.80 -80.70
CA ALA A 458 -1.08 7.97 -81.55
C ALA A 458 -0.52 7.56 -82.89
N ALA A 459 0.24 6.47 -83.03
CA ALA A 459 0.77 5.96 -84.27
C ALA A 459 -0.30 5.54 -85.30
N GLN A 460 -1.54 5.37 -84.93
CA GLN A 460 -2.68 5.08 -85.80
C GLN A 460 -3.32 6.33 -86.39
N GLN A 461 -2.86 7.50 -85.94
CA GLN A 461 -3.33 8.79 -86.51
C GLN A 461 -2.87 8.99 -87.90
N THR A 462 -3.79 9.37 -88.79
CA THR A 462 -3.53 9.60 -90.26
C THR A 462 -3.58 11.05 -90.62
N ASP A 463 -4.28 11.89 -89.89
CA ASP A 463 -4.59 13.26 -90.24
C ASP A 463 -3.63 14.30 -89.65
N GLU A 464 -2.98 13.96 -88.52
CA GLU A 464 -2.03 14.80 -87.78
C GLU A 464 -0.75 14.04 -87.41
N SER A 465 0.31 14.79 -87.14
CA SER A 465 1.55 14.15 -86.61
C SER A 465 1.30 13.47 -85.25
N PRO A 466 1.65 12.18 -85.14
CA PRO A 466 1.44 11.46 -83.84
C PRO A 466 2.24 12.11 -82.72
N GLN A 467 1.58 12.30 -81.57
CA GLN A 467 2.20 12.91 -80.41
C GLN A 467 1.61 12.36 -79.10
N LEU A 468 2.42 12.38 -78.06
CA LEU A 468 2.04 12.09 -76.69
C LEU A 468 2.31 13.34 -75.85
N LEU A 469 1.27 13.84 -75.16
CA LEU A 469 1.37 14.96 -74.23
C LEU A 469 1.31 14.45 -72.81
N VAL A 470 2.21 14.94 -71.98
CA VAL A 470 2.31 14.50 -70.59
C VAL A 470 2.22 15.71 -69.67
N LYS A 471 1.37 15.57 -68.60
CA LYS A 471 1.24 16.51 -67.49
C LYS A 471 1.35 15.76 -66.17
N ALA A 472 2.01 16.37 -65.20
CA ALA A 472 2.04 15.86 -63.83
C ALA A 472 1.81 16.99 -62.80
N GLN A 473 0.91 16.79 -61.89
CA GLN A 473 0.53 17.77 -60.91
C GLN A 473 0.51 17.13 -59.49
N VAL A 474 1.15 17.78 -58.54
CA VAL A 474 1.12 17.34 -57.13
C VAL A 474 -0.13 17.88 -56.46
N MET A 475 -0.91 16.96 -55.84
CA MET A 475 -2.09 17.27 -55.06
C MET A 475 -1.87 16.83 -53.60
N GLU A 476 -2.74 17.25 -52.67
CA GLU A 476 -2.63 16.83 -51.28
C GLU A 476 -2.65 15.30 -51.16
N GLY A 477 -1.48 14.71 -50.83
CA GLY A 477 -1.32 13.28 -50.54
C GLY A 477 -1.06 12.37 -51.77
N PHE A 478 -1.12 12.87 -53.02
CA PHE A 478 -0.84 12.08 -54.22
C PHE A 478 -0.34 12.96 -55.38
N ILE A 479 0.22 12.31 -56.39
CA ILE A 479 0.60 12.94 -57.66
C ILE A 479 -0.32 12.41 -58.77
N CYS A 480 -0.91 13.32 -59.53
CA CYS A 480 -1.72 12.99 -60.68
C CYS A 480 -0.87 13.14 -61.95
N ILE A 481 -0.84 12.11 -62.79
CA ILE A 481 -0.11 12.07 -64.03
C ILE A 481 -1.11 11.78 -65.15
N GLU A 482 -1.19 12.71 -66.09
CA GLU A 482 -2.04 12.63 -67.27
C GLU A 482 -1.18 12.36 -68.50
N LEU A 483 -1.52 11.30 -69.23
CA LEU A 483 -0.97 10.99 -70.56
C LEU A 483 -2.09 11.14 -71.58
N GLU A 484 -1.93 12.05 -72.50
CA GLU A 484 -2.90 12.36 -73.54
C GLU A 484 -2.26 12.06 -74.91
N ASP A 485 -2.80 11.09 -75.65
CA ASP A 485 -2.42 10.78 -76.98
C ASP A 485 -3.44 11.39 -78.01
N ASN A 486 -2.99 11.66 -79.20
CA ASN A 486 -3.84 12.16 -80.32
C ASN A 486 -4.32 11.03 -81.21
N GLY A 487 -4.37 9.80 -80.73
CA GLY A 487 -4.89 8.65 -81.44
C GLY A 487 -6.39 8.72 -81.74
N PRO A 488 -6.96 7.76 -82.41
CA PRO A 488 -8.40 7.71 -82.67
C PRO A 488 -9.17 7.56 -81.35
N PRO A 489 -10.30 8.27 -81.21
CA PRO A 489 -11.08 8.23 -79.99
C PRO A 489 -11.64 6.83 -79.73
N LEU A 490 -11.66 6.42 -78.48
CA LEU A 490 -12.25 5.15 -78.06
C LEU A 490 -13.78 5.21 -78.17
N SER A 491 -14.39 4.14 -78.61
CA SER A 491 -15.84 3.97 -78.58
C SER A 491 -16.38 3.79 -77.12
N ASP A 492 -17.67 4.12 -76.95
CA ASP A 492 -18.33 3.92 -75.63
C ASP A 492 -18.20 2.49 -75.07
N ARG A 493 -18.13 1.51 -75.94
CA ARG A 493 -17.93 0.10 -75.56
C ARG A 493 -16.51 -0.16 -75.12
N GLU A 494 -15.51 0.38 -75.81
CA GLU A 494 -14.10 0.27 -75.39
C GLU A 494 -13.82 1.00 -74.10
N LEU A 495 -14.47 2.14 -73.88
CA LEU A 495 -14.44 2.86 -72.60
C LEU A 495 -15.05 2.05 -71.43
N ALA A 496 -16.17 1.34 -71.63
CA ALA A 496 -16.79 0.46 -70.67
C ALA A 496 -15.89 -0.75 -70.37
N ASP A 497 -15.28 -1.32 -71.42
CA ASP A 497 -14.38 -2.46 -71.31
C ASP A 497 -13.08 -2.12 -70.54
N LEU A 498 -12.62 -0.84 -70.57
CA LEU A 498 -11.48 -0.41 -69.72
C LEU A 498 -11.74 -0.47 -68.21
N ASN A 499 -13.00 -0.42 -67.79
CA ASN A 499 -13.40 -0.50 -66.36
C ASN A 499 -13.62 -1.94 -65.90
N GLU A 500 -13.81 -2.88 -66.78
CA GLU A 500 -13.93 -4.30 -66.49
C GLU A 500 -12.63 -5.04 -66.85
N VAL A 501 -12.31 -6.12 -66.08
CA VAL A 501 -11.14 -6.99 -66.36
C VAL A 501 -11.47 -7.84 -67.59
N VAL A 502 -11.42 -7.26 -68.80
CA VAL A 502 -11.81 -7.96 -70.03
C VAL A 502 -10.69 -7.90 -71.09
N THR A 503 -10.61 -8.95 -71.85
CA THR A 503 -9.71 -9.22 -72.94
C THR A 503 -9.61 -8.05 -73.88
N SER A 504 -8.36 -7.63 -74.25
CA SER A 504 -8.05 -6.56 -75.19
C SER A 504 -8.83 -6.68 -76.51
N ALA A 505 -9.42 -5.57 -76.93
CA ALA A 505 -10.06 -5.46 -78.25
C ALA A 505 -9.04 -5.44 -79.45
N LYS A 506 -7.73 -5.35 -79.13
CA LYS A 506 -6.67 -5.39 -80.15
C LYS A 506 -6.28 -6.82 -80.47
N PRO A 507 -6.09 -7.19 -81.76
CA PRO A 507 -5.66 -8.53 -82.18
C PRO A 507 -4.31 -8.94 -81.59
N ASP A 508 -3.48 -7.99 -81.22
CA ASP A 508 -2.12 -8.17 -80.70
C ASP A 508 -1.90 -7.71 -79.29
N GLY A 509 -2.94 -7.35 -78.51
CA GLY A 509 -2.82 -6.77 -77.19
C GLY A 509 -3.49 -7.62 -76.10
N LEU A 510 -2.78 -7.82 -75.00
CA LEU A 510 -3.17 -8.69 -73.89
C LEU A 510 -4.32 -8.19 -72.96
N GLY A 511 -4.65 -6.91 -73.06
CA GLY A 511 -5.54 -6.33 -72.03
C GLY A 511 -4.99 -6.33 -70.56
N LEU A 512 -3.81 -6.95 -70.35
CA LEU A 512 -3.20 -7.10 -69.05
C LEU A 512 -2.49 -5.86 -68.50
N GLY A 513 -1.98 -5.02 -69.41
CA GLY A 513 -1.15 -3.86 -69.06
C GLY A 513 -1.90 -2.89 -68.12
N LEU A 514 -3.15 -2.55 -68.46
CA LEU A 514 -3.96 -1.64 -67.66
C LEU A 514 -4.45 -2.25 -66.37
N SER A 515 -4.80 -3.53 -66.39
CA SER A 515 -5.22 -4.25 -65.14
C SER A 515 -4.06 -4.43 -64.16
N ILE A 516 -2.85 -4.70 -64.67
CA ILE A 516 -1.62 -4.76 -63.84
C ILE A 516 -1.28 -3.36 -63.31
N SER A 517 -1.34 -2.35 -64.16
CA SER A 517 -1.07 -0.97 -63.74
C SER A 517 -2.04 -0.49 -62.64
N ARG A 518 -3.33 -0.83 -62.77
CA ARG A 518 -4.34 -0.53 -61.75
C ARG A 518 -4.02 -1.21 -60.40
N ASN A 519 -3.73 -2.52 -60.41
CA ASN A 519 -3.38 -3.25 -59.20
C ASN A 519 -2.10 -2.78 -58.50
N ILE A 520 -1.20 -2.14 -59.24
CA ILE A 520 0.03 -1.56 -58.70
C ILE A 520 -0.27 -0.19 -58.04
N VAL A 521 -1.15 0.60 -58.63
CA VAL A 521 -1.46 1.97 -58.19
C VAL A 521 -2.49 1.97 -57.05
N GLU A 522 -3.46 1.05 -57.03
CA GLU A 522 -4.40 0.82 -55.91
C GLU A 522 -3.73 0.12 -54.73
#